data_be74ace9f9698f460b717f94084fc0df
#
_entry.id   be74ace9f9698f460b717f94084fc0df
#
_cell.length_a   1.000
_cell.length_b   1.000
_cell.length_c   1.000
_cell.angle_alpha   90.00
_cell.angle_beta   90.00
_cell.angle_gamma   90.00
#
_symmetry.space_group_name_H-M   'P 1'
#
loop_
_entity.id
_entity.type
_entity.pdbx_description
1 polymer ?
#
loop_
_entity_poly.entity_id
_entity_poly.type
_entity_poly.pdbx_seq_one_letter_code
_entity_poly.pdbx_strand_id
1 'polypeptide(L)'
;MKKVVLVTGEYAQRNYTVFDIIGLKGKRQLTKTLPFLVEEAEAAEQAGIDTMNIRYNPERPEIAKQLREAAPNTFMSFAMPMQSAKSKSDALKFSFDAMEMGADSIICG
;
A
#
# COMPACT_ATOMS: atom_id res chain seq x y z
N MET A 1 -13.39 -10.77 3.61
CA MET A 1 -12.44 -10.06 2.76
C MET A 1 -13.15 -9.35 1.64
N LYS A 2 -12.65 -8.20 1.27
CA LYS A 2 -13.23 -7.40 0.20
C LYS A 2 -12.51 -7.68 -1.11
N LYS A 3 -13.27 -7.87 -2.18
CA LYS A 3 -12.73 -8.04 -3.52
C LYS A 3 -12.51 -6.67 -4.15
N VAL A 4 -11.31 -6.43 -4.64
CA VAL A 4 -10.95 -5.18 -5.29
C VAL A 4 -10.42 -5.45 -6.69
N VAL A 5 -10.51 -4.45 -7.57
CA VAL A 5 -9.95 -4.52 -8.93
C VAL A 5 -8.70 -3.65 -8.95
N LEU A 6 -7.58 -4.25 -9.32
CA LEU A 6 -6.33 -3.53 -9.44
C LEU A 6 -6.29 -2.71 -10.73
N VAL A 7 -5.39 -1.76 -10.80
CA VAL A 7 -5.21 -0.93 -12.01
C VAL A 7 -4.85 -1.77 -13.23
N THR A 8 -4.25 -2.94 -13.02
CA THR A 8 -3.94 -3.91 -14.08
C THR A 8 -5.17 -4.66 -14.61
N GLY A 9 -6.34 -4.50 -13.97
CA GLY A 9 -7.54 -5.25 -14.30
C GLY A 9 -7.68 -6.57 -13.56
N GLU A 10 -6.68 -6.98 -12.81
CA GLU A 10 -6.72 -8.20 -12.02
C GLU A 10 -7.52 -8.00 -10.75
N TYR A 11 -8.06 -9.09 -10.21
CA TYR A 11 -8.78 -9.07 -8.94
C TYR A 11 -7.84 -9.44 -7.81
N ALA A 12 -8.06 -8.80 -6.68
CA ALA A 12 -7.35 -9.11 -5.44
C ALA A 12 -8.31 -9.05 -4.27
N GLN A 13 -7.89 -9.56 -3.11
CA GLN A 13 -8.67 -9.46 -1.90
C GLN A 13 -7.93 -8.60 -0.88
N ARG A 14 -8.69 -7.78 -0.17
CA ARG A 14 -8.15 -6.89 0.87
C ARG A 14 -9.04 -6.95 2.10
N ASN A 15 -8.44 -6.69 3.25
CA ASN A 15 -9.19 -6.55 4.51
C ASN A 15 -10.08 -5.30 4.48
N TYR A 16 -9.60 -4.20 3.90
CA TYR A 16 -10.34 -2.95 3.77
C TYR A 16 -10.18 -2.36 2.37
N THR A 17 -11.20 -1.62 1.94
CA THR A 17 -11.11 -0.71 0.78
C THR A 17 -10.91 0.71 1.28
N VAL A 18 -10.60 1.64 0.38
CA VAL A 18 -10.54 3.07 0.72
C VAL A 18 -11.89 3.52 1.30
N PHE A 19 -12.98 3.06 0.71
CA PHE A 19 -14.33 3.40 1.18
C PHE A 19 -14.56 2.91 2.61
N ASP A 20 -14.12 1.70 2.94
CA ASP A 20 -14.23 1.14 4.29
C ASP A 20 -13.47 1.98 5.30
N ILE A 21 -12.24 2.39 4.96
CA ILE A 21 -11.41 3.20 5.86
C ILE A 21 -12.04 4.55 6.14
N ILE A 22 -12.58 5.20 5.12
CA ILE A 22 -13.30 6.48 5.29
C ILE A 22 -14.52 6.27 6.18
N GLY A 23 -15.26 5.19 5.98
CA GLY A 23 -16.45 4.88 6.76
C GLY A 23 -16.19 4.58 8.23
N LEU A 24 -14.97 4.17 8.57
CA LEU A 24 -14.59 3.89 9.97
C LEU A 24 -14.13 5.14 10.73
N LYS A 25 -13.98 6.26 10.06
CA LYS A 25 -13.55 7.50 10.69
C LYS A 25 -14.51 7.89 11.83
N GLY A 26 -13.95 8.07 13.03
CA GLY A 26 -14.73 8.39 14.22
C GLY A 26 -15.44 7.22 14.87
N LYS A 27 -15.34 6.00 14.30
CA LYS A 27 -15.99 4.80 14.82
C LYS A 27 -15.02 3.82 15.45
N ARG A 28 -13.81 3.72 14.91
CA ARG A 28 -12.81 2.77 15.35
C ARG A 28 -11.42 3.28 15.00
N GLN A 29 -10.45 3.01 15.88
CA GLN A 29 -9.05 3.24 15.57
C GLN A 29 -8.50 2.05 14.78
N LEU A 30 -7.72 2.36 13.73
CA LEU A 30 -7.04 1.35 12.93
C LEU A 30 -5.57 1.26 13.35
N THR A 31 -5.04 0.05 13.38
CA THR A 31 -3.62 -0.18 13.64
C THR A 31 -2.83 -0.05 12.34
N LYS A 32 -1.60 0.45 12.45
CA LYS A 32 -0.74 0.70 11.30
C LYS A 32 0.70 0.33 11.64
N THR A 33 1.41 -0.22 10.68
CA THR A 33 2.83 -0.48 10.82
C THR A 33 3.57 -0.09 9.53
N LEU A 34 4.89 0.07 9.66
CA LEU A 34 5.79 0.38 8.54
C LEU A 34 6.83 -0.74 8.43
N PRO A 35 6.52 -1.84 7.74
CA PRO A 35 7.49 -2.91 7.61
C PRO A 35 8.61 -2.52 6.63
N PHE A 36 9.84 -2.89 6.97
CA PHE A 36 10.99 -2.73 6.09
C PHE A 36 11.42 -4.06 5.48
N LEU A 37 11.12 -5.16 6.16
CA LEU A 37 11.50 -6.50 5.74
C LEU A 37 10.26 -7.32 5.38
N VAL A 38 10.47 -8.27 4.47
CA VAL A 38 9.41 -9.19 4.04
C VAL A 38 8.83 -9.95 5.25
N GLU A 39 9.68 -10.40 6.15
CA GLU A 39 9.27 -11.12 7.36
C GLU A 39 8.39 -10.26 8.27
N GLU A 40 8.69 -8.97 8.34
CA GLU A 40 7.89 -8.03 9.14
C GLU A 40 6.49 -7.84 8.55
N ALA A 41 6.40 -7.72 7.22
CA ALA A 41 5.11 -7.57 6.54
C ALA A 41 4.26 -8.84 6.71
N GLU A 42 4.86 -10.00 6.52
CA GLU A 42 4.17 -11.28 6.68
C GLU A 42 3.66 -11.46 8.12
N ALA A 43 4.51 -11.20 9.11
CA ALA A 43 4.13 -11.32 10.51
C ALA A 43 3.02 -10.34 10.89
N ALA A 44 3.08 -9.11 10.38
CA ALA A 44 2.06 -8.10 10.65
C ALA A 44 0.70 -8.50 10.06
N GLU A 45 0.67 -9.05 8.85
CA GLU A 45 -0.59 -9.52 8.28
C GLU A 45 -1.17 -10.68 9.09
N GLN A 46 -0.34 -11.63 9.49
CA GLN A 46 -0.76 -12.75 10.33
C GLN A 46 -1.28 -12.30 11.69
N ALA A 47 -0.70 -11.23 12.23
CA ALA A 47 -1.14 -10.65 13.50
C ALA A 47 -2.43 -9.82 13.41
N GLY A 48 -2.93 -9.56 12.19
CA GLY A 48 -4.17 -8.82 12.00
C GLY A 48 -4.01 -7.30 11.99
N ILE A 49 -2.83 -6.78 11.65
CA ILE A 49 -2.62 -5.34 11.47
C ILE A 49 -3.59 -4.82 10.41
N ASP A 50 -4.24 -3.69 10.67
CA ASP A 50 -5.26 -3.15 9.78
C ASP A 50 -4.68 -2.56 8.50
N THR A 51 -3.60 -1.78 8.61
CA THR A 51 -2.98 -1.12 7.45
C THR A 51 -1.47 -1.15 7.54
N MET A 52 -0.81 -1.02 6.39
CA MET A 52 0.63 -0.89 6.31
C MET A 52 1.01 0.28 5.41
N ASN A 53 2.05 1.00 5.81
CA ASN A 53 2.68 2.01 4.96
C ASN A 53 3.98 1.44 4.44
N ILE A 54 4.17 1.48 3.12
CA ILE A 54 5.36 0.98 2.47
C ILE A 54 6.10 2.18 1.86
N ARG A 55 7.38 2.28 2.12
CA ARG A 55 8.21 3.30 1.47
C ARG A 55 8.51 2.83 0.06
N TYR A 56 8.06 3.60 -0.93
CA TYR A 56 8.31 3.29 -2.32
C TYR A 56 9.60 3.98 -2.78
N ASN A 57 10.52 3.18 -3.31
CA ASN A 57 11.74 3.69 -3.93
C ASN A 57 11.69 3.39 -5.43
N PRO A 58 11.54 4.43 -6.28
CA PRO A 58 11.48 4.24 -7.73
C PRO A 58 12.72 3.58 -8.35
N GLU A 59 13.88 3.70 -7.68
CA GLU A 59 15.12 3.07 -8.14
C GLU A 59 15.17 1.60 -7.78
N ARG A 60 14.43 1.18 -6.77
CA ARG A 60 14.36 -0.20 -6.31
C ARG A 60 12.92 -0.64 -6.05
N PRO A 61 12.10 -0.66 -7.11
CA PRO A 61 10.67 -0.97 -6.96
C PRO A 61 10.41 -2.41 -6.49
N GLU A 62 11.36 -3.31 -6.69
CA GLU A 62 11.24 -4.72 -6.29
C GLU A 62 11.03 -4.87 -4.78
N ILE A 63 11.56 -3.95 -3.97
CA ILE A 63 11.40 -4.01 -2.51
C ILE A 63 9.93 -3.86 -2.13
N ALA A 64 9.25 -2.86 -2.68
CA ALA A 64 7.83 -2.64 -2.41
C ALA A 64 6.99 -3.80 -2.94
N LYS A 65 7.33 -4.33 -4.10
CA LYS A 65 6.64 -5.48 -4.68
C LYS A 65 6.74 -6.71 -3.79
N GLN A 66 7.93 -6.98 -3.25
CA GLN A 66 8.15 -8.09 -2.34
C GLN A 66 7.35 -7.96 -1.05
N LEU A 67 7.28 -6.74 -0.50
CA LEU A 67 6.47 -6.48 0.69
C LEU A 67 4.98 -6.68 0.41
N ARG A 68 4.51 -6.24 -0.76
CA ARG A 68 3.12 -6.47 -1.17
C ARG A 68 2.80 -7.95 -1.30
N GLU A 69 3.70 -8.72 -1.88
CA GLU A 69 3.53 -10.16 -2.04
C GLU A 69 3.54 -10.90 -0.70
N ALA A 70 4.31 -10.39 0.27
CA ALA A 70 4.39 -10.99 1.62
C ALA A 70 3.09 -10.76 2.42
N ALA A 71 2.38 -9.68 2.16
CA ALA A 71 1.12 -9.34 2.84
C ALA A 71 0.06 -8.98 1.79
N PRO A 72 -0.48 -9.97 1.06
CA PRO A 72 -1.32 -9.70 -0.11
C PRO A 72 -2.72 -9.21 0.22
N ASN A 73 -3.18 -9.39 1.45
CA ASN A 73 -4.57 -9.10 1.81
C ASN A 73 -4.73 -7.89 2.73
N THR A 74 -3.64 -7.24 3.11
CA THR A 74 -3.67 -6.07 3.98
C THR A 74 -3.69 -4.78 3.16
N PHE A 75 -4.51 -3.81 3.58
CA PHE A 75 -4.51 -2.49 2.95
C PHE A 75 -3.13 -1.86 3.06
N MET A 76 -2.55 -1.48 1.93
CA MET A 76 -1.22 -0.87 1.88
C MET A 76 -1.25 0.49 1.21
N SER A 77 -0.63 1.47 1.88
CA SER A 77 -0.35 2.78 1.31
C SER A 77 1.13 2.85 0.94
N PHE A 78 1.43 3.20 -0.29
CA PHE A 78 2.81 3.39 -0.73
C PHE A 78 3.15 4.88 -0.60
N ALA A 79 4.21 5.18 0.16
CA ALA A 79 4.67 6.54 0.37
C ALA A 79 5.65 6.95 -0.72
N MET A 80 5.34 8.04 -1.43
CA MET A 80 6.24 8.59 -2.45
C MET A 80 7.42 9.29 -1.81
N PRO A 81 8.64 9.07 -2.31
CA PRO A 81 9.80 9.80 -1.82
C PRO A 81 9.77 11.24 -2.33
N MET A 82 9.76 12.20 -1.40
CA MET A 82 9.73 13.63 -1.75
C MET A 82 10.93 14.04 -2.61
N GLN A 83 12.06 13.39 -2.40
CA GLN A 83 13.29 13.71 -3.12
C GLN A 83 13.26 13.30 -4.58
N SER A 84 12.46 12.29 -4.94
CA SER A 84 12.39 11.75 -6.29
C SER A 84 11.23 12.31 -7.09
N ALA A 85 10.16 12.73 -6.44
CA ALA A 85 8.97 13.29 -7.10
C ALA A 85 9.08 14.82 -7.13
N LYS A 86 9.84 15.34 -8.10
CA LYS A 86 10.16 16.77 -8.18
C LYS A 86 9.12 17.58 -8.96
N SER A 87 8.19 16.92 -9.64
CA SER A 87 7.17 17.56 -10.46
C SER A 87 5.87 16.79 -10.35
N LYS A 88 4.76 17.40 -10.83
CA LYS A 88 3.47 16.70 -10.92
C LYS A 88 3.55 15.48 -11.80
N SER A 89 4.31 15.56 -12.90
CA SER A 89 4.49 14.44 -13.81
C SER A 89 5.20 13.28 -13.14
N ASP A 90 6.23 13.55 -12.35
CA ASP A 90 6.94 12.52 -11.60
C ASP A 90 6.01 11.87 -10.58
N ALA A 91 5.25 12.67 -9.84
CA ALA A 91 4.32 12.16 -8.85
C ALA A 91 3.27 11.24 -9.48
N LEU A 92 2.71 11.62 -10.63
CA LEU A 92 1.76 10.80 -11.36
C LEU A 92 2.37 9.49 -11.84
N LYS A 93 3.57 9.55 -12.42
CA LYS A 93 4.27 8.38 -12.91
C LYS A 93 4.52 7.38 -11.79
N PHE A 94 5.08 7.85 -10.68
CA PHE A 94 5.40 6.98 -9.55
C PHE A 94 4.13 6.42 -8.91
N SER A 95 3.05 7.20 -8.88
CA SER A 95 1.77 6.74 -8.36
C SER A 95 1.19 5.60 -9.20
N PHE A 96 1.25 5.73 -10.52
CA PHE A 96 0.81 4.66 -11.42
C PHE A 96 1.66 3.41 -11.25
N ASP A 97 2.98 3.56 -11.17
CA ASP A 97 3.88 2.43 -10.97
C ASP A 97 3.56 1.70 -9.66
N ALA A 98 3.32 2.47 -8.59
CA ALA A 98 2.96 1.90 -7.29
C ALA A 98 1.61 1.16 -7.35
N MET A 99 0.61 1.71 -8.03
CA MET A 99 -0.68 1.05 -8.17
C MET A 99 -0.59 -0.23 -8.99
N GLU A 100 0.26 -0.27 -10.00
CA GLU A 100 0.51 -1.49 -10.77
C GLU A 100 1.13 -2.59 -9.91
N MET A 101 1.88 -2.23 -8.88
CA MET A 101 2.44 -3.18 -7.92
C MET A 101 1.44 -3.59 -6.84
N GLY A 102 0.25 -3.01 -6.82
CA GLY A 102 -0.80 -3.38 -5.88
C GLY A 102 -1.00 -2.44 -4.71
N ALA A 103 -0.53 -1.21 -4.78
CA ALA A 103 -0.83 -0.21 -3.76
C ALA A 103 -2.33 0.08 -3.72
N ASP A 104 -2.88 0.18 -2.51
CA ASP A 104 -4.28 0.52 -2.31
C ASP A 104 -4.48 2.04 -2.17
N SER A 105 -3.44 2.75 -1.75
CA SER A 105 -3.42 4.21 -1.73
C SER A 105 -2.00 4.72 -1.87
N ILE A 106 -1.88 6.01 -2.16
CA ILE A 106 -0.60 6.68 -2.34
C ILE A 106 -0.52 7.82 -1.34
N ILE A 107 0.62 7.93 -0.65
CA ILE A 107 0.89 9.05 0.24
C ILE A 107 1.86 9.98 -0.48
N CYS A 108 1.41 11.20 -0.75
CA CYS A 108 2.24 12.26 -1.33
C CYS A 108 2.57 13.26 -0.22
N GLY A 109 3.84 13.44 0.03
CA GLY A 109 4.32 14.36 1.06
C GLY A 109 4.34 15.82 0.63
#